data_798537f6145162bb7ffc14add75782f2
#
_entry.id   798537f6145162bb7ffc14add75782f2
#
_cell.length_a   1.000
_cell.length_b   1.000
_cell.length_c   1.000
_cell.angle_alpha   90.00
_cell.angle_beta   90.00
_cell.angle_gamma   90.00
#
_symmetry.space_group_name_H-M   'P 1'
#
loop_
_entity.id
_entity.type
_entity.pdbx_description
1 polymer ?
#
loop_
_entity_poly.entity_id
_entity_poly.type
_entity_poly.pdbx_seq_one_letter_code
_entity_poly.pdbx_strand_id
1 'polypeptide(L)'
;PHPTPTITPTATPTATPTASPTLIPTSTPKPTPRPTVTTNPTITPATSPTATTCPTHDINCTIEGNNISVKLTNSTSGGIILISEFHSDGRLLRCTINSPQENISVSLLSATHTVKVMWWNSLNNLVPITDSKTVTK
;
A
#
# COMPACT_ATOMS: atom_id res chain seq x y z
N PRO A 1 19.72 -67.40 32.42
CA PRO A 1 20.20 -66.28 31.63
C PRO A 1 19.39 -66.20 30.37
N HIS A 2 18.68 -65.11 30.19
CA HIS A 2 17.83 -64.84 29.00
C HIS A 2 18.68 -64.12 27.98
N PRO A 3 18.73 -64.53 26.69
CA PRO A 3 19.54 -63.84 25.67
C PRO A 3 18.97 -62.48 25.35
N THR A 4 19.85 -61.47 25.34
CA THR A 4 19.51 -60.07 24.97
C THR A 4 19.36 -59.99 23.45
N PRO A 5 18.31 -59.42 22.88
CA PRO A 5 18.19 -59.26 21.45
C PRO A 5 19.22 -58.29 20.87
N THR A 6 19.95 -58.73 19.89
CA THR A 6 20.89 -57.92 19.09
C THR A 6 20.12 -57.19 18.01
N ILE A 7 20.14 -55.87 18.01
CA ILE A 7 19.53 -55.02 16.97
C ILE A 7 20.51 -54.94 15.80
N THR A 8 20.06 -55.41 14.62
CA THR A 8 20.79 -55.29 13.37
C THR A 8 20.53 -53.89 12.77
N PRO A 9 21.55 -53.15 12.36
CA PRO A 9 21.30 -51.82 11.74
C PRO A 9 20.64 -51.97 10.38
N THR A 10 19.53 -51.25 10.19
CA THR A 10 18.82 -51.16 8.91
C THR A 10 19.59 -50.21 7.97
N ALA A 11 19.84 -50.63 6.74
CA ALA A 11 20.53 -49.83 5.74
C ALA A 11 19.77 -48.53 5.42
N THR A 12 20.45 -47.40 5.47
CA THR A 12 19.91 -46.07 5.10
C THR A 12 19.81 -45.99 3.55
N PRO A 13 18.67 -45.57 2.98
CA PRO A 13 18.55 -45.44 1.54
C PRO A 13 19.50 -44.35 1.00
N THR A 14 20.29 -44.70 0.03
CA THR A 14 21.17 -43.77 -0.72
C THR A 14 20.33 -42.96 -1.70
N ALA A 15 20.42 -41.63 -1.62
CA ALA A 15 19.72 -40.74 -2.53
C ALA A 15 20.16 -40.94 -3.97
N THR A 16 19.23 -41.17 -4.88
CA THR A 16 19.47 -41.26 -6.33
C THR A 16 19.71 -39.84 -6.89
N PRO A 17 20.76 -39.60 -7.68
CA PRO A 17 21.01 -38.30 -8.27
C PRO A 17 19.90 -37.93 -9.27
N THR A 18 19.23 -36.79 -9.03
CA THR A 18 18.25 -36.20 -9.96
C THR A 18 18.99 -35.59 -11.14
N ALA A 19 18.62 -35.98 -12.36
CA ALA A 19 19.20 -35.42 -13.59
C ALA A 19 19.01 -33.90 -13.66
N SER A 20 20.10 -33.17 -13.92
CA SER A 20 20.08 -31.71 -14.13
C SER A 20 19.39 -31.38 -15.46
N PRO A 21 18.46 -30.39 -15.52
CA PRO A 21 17.84 -30.02 -16.78
C PRO A 21 18.86 -29.43 -17.76
N THR A 22 18.94 -30.02 -18.95
CA THR A 22 19.71 -29.47 -20.07
C THR A 22 19.01 -28.24 -20.62
N LEU A 23 19.68 -27.08 -20.57
CA LEU A 23 19.16 -25.84 -21.16
C LEU A 23 19.13 -25.99 -22.70
N ILE A 24 17.92 -25.92 -23.26
CA ILE A 24 17.73 -25.84 -24.71
C ILE A 24 18.03 -24.39 -25.13
N PRO A 25 18.91 -24.11 -26.10
CA PRO A 25 19.17 -22.76 -26.55
C PRO A 25 17.92 -22.18 -27.22
N THR A 26 17.39 -21.09 -26.65
CA THR A 26 16.27 -20.32 -27.21
C THR A 26 16.76 -19.59 -28.46
N SER A 27 16.11 -19.80 -29.60
CA SER A 27 16.43 -19.13 -30.85
C SER A 27 16.31 -17.60 -30.70
N THR A 28 17.35 -16.89 -31.12
CA THR A 28 17.43 -15.44 -31.16
C THR A 28 16.27 -14.88 -32.01
N PRO A 29 15.45 -13.97 -31.51
CA PRO A 29 14.37 -13.39 -32.31
C PRO A 29 14.94 -12.59 -33.48
N LYS A 30 14.38 -12.84 -34.67
CA LYS A 30 14.68 -12.09 -35.90
C LYS A 30 14.35 -10.61 -35.69
N PRO A 31 15.21 -9.68 -36.09
CA PRO A 31 14.92 -8.26 -35.92
C PRO A 31 13.67 -7.86 -36.68
N THR A 32 12.72 -7.27 -35.98
CA THR A 32 11.50 -6.69 -36.53
C THR A 32 11.87 -5.44 -37.35
N PRO A 33 11.31 -5.24 -38.57
CA PRO A 33 11.61 -4.05 -39.35
C PRO A 33 11.19 -2.80 -38.57
N ARG A 34 12.09 -1.83 -38.52
CA ARG A 34 11.86 -0.50 -37.91
C ARG A 34 10.68 0.19 -38.59
N PRO A 35 9.70 0.71 -37.87
CA PRO A 35 8.60 1.45 -38.46
C PRO A 35 9.12 2.69 -39.20
N THR A 36 8.70 2.85 -40.45
CA THR A 36 8.96 4.04 -41.28
C THR A 36 8.22 5.22 -40.64
N VAL A 37 8.93 6.31 -40.42
CA VAL A 37 8.37 7.55 -39.87
C VAL A 37 7.33 8.09 -40.87
N THR A 38 6.07 7.93 -40.55
CA THR A 38 4.97 8.59 -41.28
C THR A 38 4.95 10.07 -40.87
N THR A 39 4.88 10.96 -41.83
CA THR A 39 4.85 12.41 -41.65
C THR A 39 3.87 12.83 -40.55
N ASN A 40 4.40 13.63 -39.62
CA ASN A 40 3.71 14.20 -38.49
C ASN A 40 2.42 14.94 -38.93
N PRO A 41 1.23 14.58 -38.42
CA PRO A 41 0.01 15.37 -38.67
C PRO A 41 0.19 16.71 -37.96
N THR A 42 -0.08 17.80 -38.72
CA THR A 42 -0.14 19.15 -38.15
C THR A 42 -1.22 19.19 -37.07
N ILE A 43 -0.81 19.25 -35.80
CA ILE A 43 -1.74 19.42 -34.69
C ILE A 43 -2.24 20.87 -34.71
N THR A 44 -3.48 21.03 -35.07
CA THR A 44 -4.23 22.26 -34.75
C THR A 44 -4.27 22.37 -33.23
N PRO A 45 -3.90 23.50 -32.63
CA PRO A 45 -3.95 23.62 -31.18
C PRO A 45 -5.39 23.42 -30.70
N ALA A 46 -5.62 22.32 -29.96
CA ALA A 46 -6.89 22.11 -29.30
C ALA A 46 -7.04 23.23 -28.26
N THR A 47 -8.19 23.88 -28.26
CA THR A 47 -8.59 24.84 -27.25
C THR A 47 -8.39 24.16 -25.86
N SER A 48 -7.53 24.76 -25.06
CA SER A 48 -7.26 24.26 -23.69
C SER A 48 -8.59 24.07 -22.96
N PRO A 49 -8.88 22.87 -22.42
CA PRO A 49 -10.11 22.68 -21.65
C PRO A 49 -10.08 23.67 -20.49
N THR A 50 -11.15 24.46 -20.35
CA THR A 50 -11.37 25.29 -19.16
C THR A 50 -11.25 24.37 -17.95
N ALA A 51 -10.31 24.63 -17.07
CA ALA A 51 -10.11 23.86 -15.85
C ALA A 51 -11.39 23.88 -15.03
N THR A 52 -12.18 22.83 -15.13
CA THR A 52 -13.28 22.60 -14.18
C THR A 52 -12.60 22.41 -12.83
N THR A 53 -12.78 23.36 -11.92
CA THR A 53 -12.28 23.26 -10.55
C THR A 53 -12.95 22.06 -9.91
N CYS A 54 -12.25 20.93 -9.92
CA CYS A 54 -12.65 19.75 -9.16
C CYS A 54 -12.69 20.16 -7.68
N PRO A 55 -13.76 19.87 -6.93
CA PRO A 55 -13.83 20.22 -5.52
C PRO A 55 -12.62 19.59 -4.81
N THR A 56 -11.76 20.45 -4.28
CA THR A 56 -10.55 20.01 -3.59
C THR A 56 -10.95 19.39 -2.26
N HIS A 57 -10.68 18.09 -2.11
CA HIS A 57 -10.79 17.42 -0.82
C HIS A 57 -9.56 17.75 0.01
N ASP A 58 -9.75 18.09 1.28
CA ASP A 58 -8.62 18.36 2.19
C ASP A 58 -8.87 17.80 3.58
N ILE A 59 -7.79 17.48 4.28
CA ILE A 59 -7.77 17.03 5.66
C ILE A 59 -7.03 18.08 6.49
N ASN A 60 -7.70 18.63 7.49
CA ASN A 60 -7.08 19.49 8.48
C ASN A 60 -7.09 18.80 9.84
N CYS A 61 -5.95 18.76 10.53
CA CYS A 61 -5.79 18.02 11.79
C CYS A 61 -5.15 18.89 12.85
N THR A 62 -5.73 18.88 14.06
CA THR A 62 -5.16 19.52 15.25
C THR A 62 -5.15 18.51 16.40
N ILE A 63 -4.08 18.54 17.22
CA ILE A 63 -4.00 17.75 18.45
C ILE A 63 -4.06 18.70 19.65
N GLU A 64 -4.99 18.41 20.56
CA GLU A 64 -5.14 19.11 21.82
C GLU A 64 -5.09 18.08 22.97
N GLY A 65 -4.00 18.10 23.73
CA GLY A 65 -3.75 17.12 24.77
C GLY A 65 -3.73 15.69 24.22
N ASN A 66 -4.70 14.87 24.63
CA ASN A 66 -4.85 13.48 24.16
C ASN A 66 -5.97 13.31 23.12
N ASN A 67 -6.42 14.37 22.48
CA ASN A 67 -7.44 14.27 21.43
C ASN A 67 -6.91 14.81 20.11
N ILE A 68 -7.25 14.14 19.02
CA ILE A 68 -7.10 14.67 17.68
C ILE A 68 -8.47 15.08 17.13
N SER A 69 -8.53 16.28 16.59
CA SER A 69 -9.65 16.77 15.80
C SER A 69 -9.27 16.77 14.33
N VAL A 70 -10.04 16.08 13.52
CA VAL A 70 -9.87 16.00 12.06
C VAL A 70 -11.04 16.70 11.40
N LYS A 71 -10.78 17.74 10.62
CA LYS A 71 -11.77 18.44 9.81
C LYS A 71 -11.58 18.09 8.35
N LEU A 72 -12.64 17.62 7.70
CA LEU A 72 -12.67 17.27 6.28
C LEU A 72 -13.39 18.36 5.47
N THR A 73 -12.80 18.70 4.33
CA THR A 73 -13.45 19.55 3.32
C THR A 73 -14.07 18.64 2.26
N ASN A 74 -15.32 18.90 1.88
CA ASN A 74 -16.11 18.10 0.93
C ASN A 74 -16.29 16.63 1.36
N SER A 75 -16.63 16.40 2.62
CA SER A 75 -16.80 15.07 3.23
C SER A 75 -17.91 14.20 2.63
N THR A 76 -18.74 14.76 1.74
CA THR A 76 -19.82 14.03 1.03
C THR A 76 -19.34 13.02 0.01
N SER A 77 -18.04 12.99 -0.30
CA SER A 77 -17.46 12.09 -1.31
C SER A 77 -17.41 10.62 -0.91
N GLY A 78 -17.80 10.26 0.29
CA GLY A 78 -17.71 8.89 0.80
C GLY A 78 -16.28 8.47 1.13
N GLY A 79 -16.06 7.16 1.19
CA GLY A 79 -14.75 6.59 1.54
C GLY A 79 -14.61 6.23 3.02
N ILE A 80 -13.37 6.16 3.47
CA ILE A 80 -12.98 5.82 4.84
C ILE A 80 -11.85 6.72 5.32
N ILE A 81 -11.88 7.08 6.58
CA ILE A 81 -10.81 7.81 7.27
C ILE A 81 -10.04 6.82 8.15
N LEU A 82 -8.75 6.68 7.88
CA LEU A 82 -7.83 5.93 8.74
C LEU A 82 -7.03 6.90 9.59
N ILE A 83 -7.06 6.67 10.91
CA ILE A 83 -6.27 7.42 11.89
C ILE A 83 -5.29 6.42 12.51
N SER A 84 -4.03 6.56 12.18
CA SER A 84 -2.94 5.67 12.63
C SER A 84 -2.06 6.39 13.65
N GLU A 85 -1.89 5.79 14.82
CA GLU A 85 -1.13 6.32 15.95
C GLU A 85 0.20 5.61 16.06
N PHE A 86 1.28 6.37 16.19
CA PHE A 86 2.64 5.85 16.26
C PHE A 86 3.34 6.32 17.54
N HIS A 87 4.15 5.44 18.09
CA HIS A 87 5.09 5.73 19.15
C HIS A 87 6.27 6.58 18.62
N SER A 88 7.06 7.17 19.51
CA SER A 88 8.23 7.98 19.13
C SER A 88 9.33 7.22 18.37
N ASP A 89 9.37 5.88 18.49
CA ASP A 89 10.27 4.99 17.74
C ASP A 89 9.72 4.59 16.36
N GLY A 90 8.55 5.11 15.96
CA GLY A 90 7.90 4.82 14.68
C GLY A 90 7.03 3.57 14.67
N ARG A 91 6.90 2.85 15.78
CA ARG A 91 6.05 1.67 15.89
C ARG A 91 4.56 2.06 15.88
N LEU A 92 3.75 1.37 15.08
CA LEU A 92 2.30 1.54 15.06
C LEU A 92 1.71 1.05 16.40
N LEU A 93 0.93 1.90 17.05
CA LEU A 93 0.22 1.61 18.29
C LEU A 93 -1.22 1.19 18.03
N ARG A 94 -1.93 1.95 17.19
CA ARG A 94 -3.33 1.72 16.86
C ARG A 94 -3.65 2.29 15.48
N CYS A 95 -4.60 1.67 14.78
CA CYS A 95 -5.24 2.22 13.60
C CYS A 95 -6.75 2.17 13.79
N THR A 96 -7.42 3.32 13.64
CA THR A 96 -8.86 3.46 13.77
C THR A 96 -9.46 3.82 12.42
N ILE A 97 -10.57 3.17 12.07
CA ILE A 97 -11.32 3.42 10.84
C ILE A 97 -12.59 4.19 11.19
N ASN A 98 -12.84 5.28 10.50
CA ASN A 98 -14.01 6.13 10.69
C ASN A 98 -14.72 6.37 9.35
N SER A 99 -16.03 6.58 9.40
CA SER A 99 -16.75 7.12 8.26
C SER A 99 -16.40 8.59 8.06
N PRO A 100 -16.32 9.09 6.81
CA PRO A 100 -16.05 10.48 6.55
C PRO A 100 -17.18 11.36 7.10
N GLN A 101 -16.81 12.31 7.94
CA GLN A 101 -17.69 13.34 8.49
C GLN A 101 -16.93 14.66 8.49
N GLU A 102 -17.62 15.78 8.44
CA GLU A 102 -16.96 17.08 8.44
C GLU A 102 -16.00 17.26 9.62
N ASN A 103 -16.38 16.74 10.79
CA ASN A 103 -15.57 16.80 12.00
C ASN A 103 -15.52 15.41 12.66
N ILE A 104 -14.32 14.90 12.89
CA ILE A 104 -14.06 13.64 13.59
C ILE A 104 -13.16 13.95 14.79
N SER A 105 -13.53 13.47 15.97
CA SER A 105 -12.71 13.59 17.16
C SER A 105 -12.38 12.21 17.71
N VAL A 106 -11.09 11.94 17.97
CA VAL A 106 -10.61 10.66 18.48
C VAL A 106 -9.68 10.88 19.67
N SER A 107 -9.91 10.14 20.75
CA SER A 107 -8.99 10.12 21.89
C SER A 107 -7.78 9.26 21.56
N LEU A 108 -6.59 9.84 21.71
CA LEU A 108 -5.31 9.22 21.46
C LEU A 108 -4.82 8.41 22.67
N LEU A 109 -4.02 7.40 22.39
CA LEU A 109 -3.30 6.68 23.44
C LEU A 109 -2.26 7.62 24.09
N SER A 110 -1.98 7.41 25.38
CA SER A 110 -0.98 8.22 26.10
C SER A 110 0.41 8.14 25.49
N ALA A 111 0.77 6.98 24.95
CA ALA A 111 2.05 6.72 24.28
C ALA A 111 2.13 7.22 22.84
N THR A 112 1.06 7.81 22.31
CA THR A 112 1.04 8.36 20.94
C THR A 112 1.94 9.58 20.85
N HIS A 113 2.85 9.55 19.90
CA HIS A 113 3.74 10.66 19.56
C HIS A 113 3.38 11.28 18.21
N THR A 114 3.07 10.45 17.22
CA THR A 114 2.74 10.90 15.86
C THR A 114 1.42 10.27 15.42
N VAL A 115 0.60 11.04 14.74
CA VAL A 115 -0.67 10.58 14.15
C VAL A 115 -0.64 10.83 12.66
N LYS A 116 -0.99 9.82 11.87
CA LYS A 116 -1.17 9.93 10.43
C LYS A 116 -2.64 9.72 10.08
N VAL A 117 -3.22 10.69 9.38
CA VAL A 117 -4.61 10.65 8.91
C VAL A 117 -4.61 10.48 7.40
N MET A 118 -5.40 9.50 6.93
CA MET A 118 -5.51 9.16 5.51
C MET A 118 -6.98 9.06 5.14
N TRP A 119 -7.34 9.59 3.97
CA TRP A 119 -8.69 9.47 3.41
C TRP A 119 -8.64 8.64 2.13
N TRP A 120 -9.21 7.45 2.17
CA TRP A 120 -9.25 6.50 1.07
C TRP A 120 -10.67 6.22 0.61
N ASN A 121 -10.82 5.83 -0.65
CA ASN A 121 -12.13 5.50 -1.21
C ASN A 121 -12.73 4.23 -0.58
N SER A 122 -11.92 3.21 -0.27
CA SER A 122 -12.34 1.99 0.42
C SER A 122 -11.14 1.19 0.92
N LEU A 123 -11.36 0.21 1.79
CA LEU A 123 -10.33 -0.74 2.21
C LEU A 123 -9.95 -1.74 1.09
N ASN A 124 -10.84 -2.00 0.16
CA ASN A 124 -10.60 -2.98 -0.91
C ASN A 124 -9.76 -2.40 -2.06
N ASN A 125 -9.87 -1.11 -2.31
CA ASN A 125 -9.23 -0.46 -3.45
C ASN A 125 -8.07 0.47 -3.05
N LEU A 126 -8.02 0.94 -1.80
CA LEU A 126 -6.94 1.73 -1.20
C LEU A 126 -6.46 2.92 -2.05
N VAL A 127 -7.37 3.53 -2.85
CA VAL A 127 -7.05 4.73 -3.62
C VAL A 127 -7.23 5.95 -2.71
N PRO A 128 -6.20 6.77 -2.52
CA PRO A 128 -6.32 7.98 -1.73
C PRO A 128 -7.25 8.99 -2.41
N ILE A 129 -8.13 9.60 -1.62
CA ILE A 129 -9.02 10.70 -2.08
C ILE A 129 -8.25 12.02 -2.01
N THR A 130 -7.36 12.16 -1.04
CA THR A 130 -6.47 13.31 -0.86
C THR A 130 -5.14 12.88 -0.22
N ASP A 131 -4.19 13.79 -0.16
CA ASP A 131 -2.91 13.57 0.52
C ASP A 131 -3.11 13.29 2.00
N SER A 132 -2.27 12.40 2.56
CA SER A 132 -2.28 12.12 3.99
C SER A 132 -1.74 13.31 4.80
N LYS A 133 -2.27 13.50 6.00
CA LYS A 133 -1.74 14.46 6.98
C LYS A 133 -1.03 13.74 8.12
N THR A 134 0.10 14.27 8.54
CA THR A 134 0.85 13.77 9.70
C THR A 134 0.98 14.90 10.71
N VAL A 135 0.64 14.62 11.96
CA VAL A 135 0.70 15.57 13.07
C VAL A 135 1.47 14.93 14.22
N THR A 136 2.34 15.69 14.86
CA THR A 136 3.10 15.26 16.03
C THR A 136 2.50 15.89 17.28
N LYS A 137 2.40 15.12 18.35
CA LYS A 137 1.90 15.52 19.66
C LYS A 137 2.96 16.20 20.48
#